data_8fa6e0f18d29ab378d1a59b5a607b4e7
#
_entry.id   8fa6e0f18d29ab378d1a59b5a607b4e7
#
_cell.length_a   1.000
_cell.length_b   1.000
_cell.length_c   1.000
_cell.angle_alpha   90.00
_cell.angle_beta   90.00
_cell.angle_gamma   90.00
#
_symmetry.space_group_name_H-M   'P 1'
#
loop_
_entity.id
_entity.type
_entity.pdbx_description
1 polymer ?
#
loop_
_entity_poly.entity_id
_entity_poly.type
_entity_poly.pdbx_seq_one_letter_code
_entity_poly.pdbx_strand_id
1 'polypeptide(L)'
;MVTPADELRCELARAGVRSGDEVIVPSYDVCETAHVVLSVGAEPVFADIDPVTFCLSAASVETAVTDRTAAVVAVHTFGHPADLAALGDVSRRHRVPVLGHGLEAEPTAAIARRRAHAQYLTARLKGVRTPRAQRAAEHGYQKYVVRVPGNGRPDRDAFARALRARGVDCQAPLLTPVHRSAAFRRELRLAETERACDESLALPLAADMTRRELQRVVSACNALGGLLQPAG
;
A
#
# COMPACT_ATOMS: atom_id res chain seq x y z
N MET A 1 -16.16 -16.38 -12.63
CA MET A 1 -14.86 -15.68 -12.55
C MET A 1 -14.46 -15.74 -11.08
N VAL A 2 -13.29 -16.28 -10.77
CA VAL A 2 -12.77 -16.34 -9.40
C VAL A 2 -12.30 -14.94 -9.04
N THR A 3 -12.70 -14.43 -7.88
CA THR A 3 -12.27 -13.11 -7.41
C THR A 3 -10.97 -13.21 -6.58
N PRO A 4 -10.18 -12.14 -6.42
CA PRO A 4 -9.03 -12.15 -5.52
C PRO A 4 -9.39 -12.60 -4.10
N ALA A 5 -10.57 -12.23 -3.61
CA ALA A 5 -11.09 -12.67 -2.31
C ALA A 5 -11.32 -14.20 -2.26
N ASP A 6 -11.83 -14.80 -3.36
CA ASP A 6 -12.03 -16.25 -3.43
C ASP A 6 -10.70 -17.00 -3.49
N GLU A 7 -9.70 -16.45 -4.19
CA GLU A 7 -8.34 -17.00 -4.24
C GLU A 7 -7.72 -17.00 -2.84
N LEU A 8 -7.75 -15.87 -2.16
CA LEU A 8 -7.22 -15.77 -0.79
C LEU A 8 -7.92 -16.73 0.17
N ARG A 9 -9.25 -16.88 0.06
CA ARG A 9 -10.00 -17.85 0.88
C ARG A 9 -9.52 -19.29 0.65
N CYS A 10 -9.29 -19.66 -0.60
CA CYS A 10 -8.74 -20.97 -0.95
C CYS A 10 -7.31 -21.17 -0.42
N GLU A 11 -6.47 -20.13 -0.49
CA GLU A 11 -5.10 -20.18 0.02
C GLU A 11 -5.05 -20.31 1.54
N LEU A 12 -5.88 -19.59 2.28
CA LEU A 12 -6.01 -19.73 3.74
C LEU A 12 -6.44 -21.15 4.11
N ALA A 13 -7.42 -21.73 3.39
CA ALA A 13 -7.84 -23.10 3.62
C ALA A 13 -6.72 -24.12 3.34
N ARG A 14 -5.95 -23.94 2.26
CA ARG A 14 -4.79 -24.79 1.93
C ARG A 14 -3.67 -24.66 2.95
N ALA A 15 -3.47 -23.46 3.52
CA ALA A 15 -2.54 -23.21 4.60
C ALA A 15 -2.96 -23.85 5.93
N GLY A 16 -4.17 -24.42 6.00
CA GLY A 16 -4.69 -25.09 7.19
C GLY A 16 -5.28 -24.15 8.23
N VAL A 17 -5.59 -22.91 7.87
CA VAL A 17 -6.22 -21.91 8.74
C VAL A 17 -7.61 -22.38 9.14
N ARG A 18 -7.91 -22.33 10.44
CA ARG A 18 -9.16 -22.81 11.05
C ARG A 18 -9.86 -21.68 11.82
N SER A 19 -11.10 -21.94 12.18
CA SER A 19 -11.83 -21.03 13.07
C SER A 19 -11.12 -20.87 14.42
N GLY A 20 -10.92 -19.61 14.84
CA GLY A 20 -10.20 -19.24 16.06
C GLY A 20 -8.69 -19.04 15.89
N ASP A 21 -8.12 -19.39 14.74
CA ASP A 21 -6.73 -19.09 14.43
C ASP A 21 -6.55 -17.59 14.15
N GLU A 22 -5.32 -17.09 14.31
CA GLU A 22 -4.93 -15.75 13.97
C GLU A 22 -4.25 -15.69 12.61
N VAL A 23 -4.59 -14.67 11.80
CA VAL A 23 -3.96 -14.39 10.51
C VAL A 23 -3.44 -12.96 10.51
N ILE A 24 -2.12 -12.80 10.36
CA ILE A 24 -1.50 -11.48 10.31
C ILE A 24 -1.74 -10.85 8.94
N VAL A 25 -2.27 -9.62 8.93
CA VAL A 25 -2.62 -8.84 7.74
C VAL A 25 -2.13 -7.40 7.88
N PRO A 26 -1.83 -6.67 6.79
CA PRO A 26 -1.54 -5.25 6.88
C PRO A 26 -2.81 -4.45 7.23
N SER A 27 -2.64 -3.38 8.00
CA SER A 27 -3.74 -2.45 8.28
C SER A 27 -3.84 -1.31 7.25
N TYR A 28 -2.86 -1.16 6.37
CA TYR A 28 -2.91 -0.25 5.23
C TYR A 28 -3.46 -0.99 4.00
N ASP A 29 -4.75 -1.31 4.05
CA ASP A 29 -5.46 -2.09 3.02
C ASP A 29 -6.93 -1.64 2.92
N VAL A 30 -7.66 -2.14 1.92
CA VAL A 30 -9.07 -1.81 1.63
C VAL A 30 -10.09 -2.65 2.44
N CYS A 31 -9.74 -3.16 3.59
CA CYS A 31 -10.55 -4.03 4.45
C CYS A 31 -10.89 -5.42 3.86
N GLU A 32 -10.71 -5.65 2.57
CA GLU A 32 -11.10 -6.90 1.92
C GLU A 32 -10.36 -8.10 2.50
N THR A 33 -9.03 -7.99 2.62
CA THR A 33 -8.19 -9.05 3.20
C THR A 33 -8.65 -9.44 4.61
N ALA A 34 -8.93 -8.46 5.46
CA ALA A 34 -9.41 -8.71 6.82
C ALA A 34 -10.81 -9.35 6.84
N HIS A 35 -11.71 -8.96 5.92
CA HIS A 35 -13.03 -9.60 5.79
C HIS A 35 -12.92 -11.04 5.29
N VAL A 36 -12.00 -11.35 4.38
CA VAL A 36 -11.75 -12.72 3.95
C VAL A 36 -11.30 -13.58 5.12
N VAL A 37 -10.38 -13.08 5.95
CA VAL A 37 -9.92 -13.77 7.17
C VAL A 37 -11.11 -14.07 8.11
N LEU A 38 -11.97 -13.07 8.37
CA LEU A 38 -13.18 -13.29 9.18
C LEU A 38 -14.12 -14.31 8.54
N SER A 39 -14.23 -14.34 7.22
CA SER A 39 -15.15 -15.24 6.51
C SER A 39 -14.78 -16.72 6.64
N VAL A 40 -13.54 -17.04 6.96
CA VAL A 40 -13.07 -18.40 7.27
C VAL A 40 -13.10 -18.71 8.78
N GLY A 41 -13.62 -17.78 9.59
CA GLY A 41 -13.72 -17.92 11.04
C GLY A 41 -12.44 -17.62 11.81
N ALA A 42 -11.40 -17.12 11.13
CA ALA A 42 -10.14 -16.71 11.74
C ALA A 42 -10.19 -15.25 12.19
N GLU A 43 -9.25 -14.85 13.06
CA GLU A 43 -9.13 -13.50 13.59
C GLU A 43 -8.01 -12.73 12.85
N PRO A 44 -8.29 -11.55 12.22
CA PRO A 44 -7.25 -10.74 11.64
C PRO A 44 -6.44 -10.01 12.73
N VAL A 45 -5.13 -10.23 12.72
CA VAL A 45 -4.14 -9.52 13.55
C VAL A 45 -3.44 -8.50 12.67
N PHE A 46 -3.53 -7.22 13.04
CA PHE A 46 -2.97 -6.15 12.23
C PHE A 46 -1.51 -5.88 12.57
N ALA A 47 -0.67 -5.85 11.55
CA ALA A 47 0.72 -5.44 11.65
C ALA A 47 1.02 -4.19 10.82
N ASP A 48 2.08 -3.46 11.20
CA ASP A 48 2.46 -2.21 10.55
C ASP A 48 3.16 -2.45 9.21
N ILE A 49 3.21 -1.42 8.40
CA ILE A 49 3.82 -1.43 7.08
C ILE A 49 5.25 -0.91 7.10
N ASP A 50 6.01 -1.23 6.08
CA ASP A 50 7.24 -0.54 5.74
C ASP A 50 6.92 0.85 5.16
N PRO A 51 7.55 1.93 5.65
CA PRO A 51 7.23 3.30 5.27
C PRO A 51 7.56 3.63 3.81
N VAL A 52 8.38 2.83 3.15
CA VAL A 52 8.85 3.07 1.76
C VAL A 52 8.00 2.32 0.75
N THR A 53 7.68 1.06 1.06
CA THR A 53 7.00 0.14 0.15
C THR A 53 5.49 0.10 0.34
N PHE A 54 4.99 0.53 1.51
CA PHE A 54 3.60 0.37 1.98
C PHE A 54 3.16 -1.08 2.15
N CYS A 55 4.05 -2.04 1.92
CA CYS A 55 3.81 -3.45 2.17
C CYS A 55 4.06 -3.80 3.63
N LEU A 56 3.61 -4.97 4.04
CA LEU A 56 3.76 -5.47 5.40
C LEU A 56 5.23 -5.50 5.84
N SER A 57 5.53 -4.94 7.02
CA SER A 57 6.88 -4.93 7.59
C SER A 57 7.19 -6.26 8.27
N ALA A 58 8.29 -6.92 7.88
CA ALA A 58 8.72 -8.17 8.50
C ALA A 58 9.01 -7.99 10.01
N ALA A 59 9.55 -6.85 10.42
CA ALA A 59 9.79 -6.54 11.83
C ALA A 59 8.48 -6.42 12.62
N SER A 60 7.44 -5.81 12.02
CA SER A 60 6.13 -5.72 12.64
C SER A 60 5.43 -7.08 12.71
N VAL A 61 5.59 -7.92 11.68
CA VAL A 61 5.09 -9.31 11.69
C VAL A 61 5.75 -10.11 12.80
N GLU A 62 7.07 -10.03 12.96
CA GLU A 62 7.83 -10.71 14.02
C GLU A 62 7.26 -10.43 15.41
N THR A 63 6.88 -9.18 15.67
CA THR A 63 6.30 -8.77 16.97
C THR A 63 4.83 -9.16 17.13
N ALA A 64 4.12 -9.42 16.03
CA ALA A 64 2.70 -9.76 16.03
C ALA A 64 2.43 -11.27 16.09
N VAL A 65 3.45 -12.11 15.83
CA VAL A 65 3.30 -13.57 15.89
C VAL A 65 3.00 -14.05 17.30
N THR A 66 2.02 -14.92 17.42
CA THR A 66 1.64 -15.63 18.65
C THR A 66 1.55 -17.15 18.38
N ASP A 67 1.32 -17.93 19.43
CA ASP A 67 1.10 -19.39 19.31
C ASP A 67 -0.18 -19.75 18.51
N ARG A 68 -1.10 -18.79 18.31
CA ARG A 68 -2.33 -18.95 17.53
C ARG A 68 -2.17 -18.48 16.07
N THR A 69 -1.03 -17.91 15.70
CA THR A 69 -0.82 -17.42 14.34
C THR A 69 -0.69 -18.58 13.36
N ALA A 70 -1.64 -18.70 12.44
CA ALA A 70 -1.70 -19.77 11.43
C ALA A 70 -1.20 -19.34 10.04
N ALA A 71 -1.25 -18.05 9.71
CA ALA A 71 -0.78 -17.52 8.43
C ALA A 71 -0.43 -16.03 8.49
N VAL A 72 0.39 -15.57 7.53
CA VAL A 72 0.64 -14.16 7.24
C VAL A 72 0.21 -13.87 5.82
N VAL A 73 -0.61 -12.84 5.58
CA VAL A 73 -0.99 -12.41 4.23
C VAL A 73 -0.17 -11.18 3.83
N ALA A 74 0.73 -11.38 2.88
CA ALA A 74 1.58 -10.34 2.32
C ALA A 74 0.91 -9.67 1.11
N VAL A 75 0.28 -8.52 1.31
CA VAL A 75 -0.37 -7.76 0.24
C VAL A 75 0.68 -6.99 -0.57
N HIS A 76 0.63 -7.14 -1.91
CA HIS A 76 1.46 -6.39 -2.86
C HIS A 76 0.84 -5.01 -3.11
N THR A 77 1.07 -4.09 -2.18
CA THR A 77 0.38 -2.80 -2.11
C THR A 77 0.72 -1.90 -3.31
N PHE A 78 -0.29 -1.42 -4.03
CA PHE A 78 -0.16 -0.55 -5.22
C PHE A 78 0.67 -1.14 -6.37
N GLY A 79 0.82 -2.47 -6.39
CA GLY A 79 1.68 -3.17 -7.35
C GLY A 79 3.17 -3.16 -6.96
N HIS A 80 3.51 -2.75 -5.73
CA HIS A 80 4.84 -2.95 -5.16
C HIS A 80 4.92 -4.38 -4.62
N PRO A 81 5.92 -5.19 -5.02
CA PRO A 81 6.08 -6.51 -4.44
C PRO A 81 6.41 -6.43 -2.96
N ALA A 82 5.69 -7.18 -2.14
CA ALA A 82 6.03 -7.36 -0.73
C ALA A 82 7.40 -8.06 -0.61
N ASP A 83 8.15 -7.76 0.43
CA ASP A 83 9.43 -8.42 0.70
C ASP A 83 9.22 -9.85 1.22
N LEU A 84 8.90 -10.75 0.27
CA LEU A 84 8.67 -12.16 0.58
C LEU A 84 9.93 -12.86 1.12
N ALA A 85 11.12 -12.32 0.87
CA ALA A 85 12.36 -12.87 1.41
C ALA A 85 12.46 -12.61 2.92
N ALA A 86 12.30 -11.35 3.34
CA ALA A 86 12.29 -10.98 4.75
C ALA A 86 11.12 -11.62 5.52
N LEU A 87 9.93 -11.65 4.93
CA LEU A 87 8.76 -12.34 5.51
C LEU A 87 8.98 -13.86 5.58
N GLY A 88 9.67 -14.45 4.58
CA GLY A 88 10.07 -15.85 4.57
C GLY A 88 11.03 -16.23 5.70
N ASP A 89 11.89 -15.29 6.14
CA ASP A 89 12.74 -15.48 7.32
C ASP A 89 11.90 -15.59 8.60
N VAL A 90 10.91 -14.75 8.76
CA VAL A 90 9.94 -14.81 9.87
C VAL A 90 9.16 -16.12 9.80
N SER A 91 8.66 -16.47 8.62
CA SER A 91 7.94 -17.74 8.36
C SER A 91 8.73 -18.96 8.81
N ARG A 92 10.02 -19.03 8.48
CA ARG A 92 10.88 -20.15 8.87
C ARG A 92 11.11 -20.24 10.37
N ARG A 93 11.29 -19.10 11.05
CA ARG A 93 11.50 -19.08 12.52
C ARG A 93 10.26 -19.53 13.28
N HIS A 94 9.08 -19.08 12.85
CA HIS A 94 7.84 -19.33 13.54
C HIS A 94 7.03 -20.49 12.95
N ARG A 95 7.44 -21.06 11.82
CA ARG A 95 6.72 -22.10 11.07
C ARG A 95 5.30 -21.68 10.64
N VAL A 96 5.15 -20.40 10.31
CA VAL A 96 3.89 -19.81 9.87
C VAL A 96 3.98 -19.51 8.37
N PRO A 97 3.08 -20.01 7.51
CA PRO A 97 3.12 -19.77 6.07
C PRO A 97 2.86 -18.29 5.73
N VAL A 98 3.55 -17.79 4.69
CA VAL A 98 3.33 -16.47 4.10
C VAL A 98 2.61 -16.65 2.76
N LEU A 99 1.46 -16.01 2.63
CA LEU A 99 0.62 -16.03 1.43
C LEU A 99 0.73 -14.67 0.73
N GLY A 100 1.16 -14.67 -0.54
CA GLY A 100 1.20 -13.44 -1.36
C GLY A 100 -0.17 -13.12 -1.93
N HIS A 101 -0.61 -11.85 -1.87
CA HIS A 101 -1.93 -11.44 -2.33
C HIS A 101 -1.88 -10.09 -3.07
N GLY A 102 -2.79 -9.87 -4.03
CA GLY A 102 -2.99 -8.56 -4.68
C GLY A 102 -2.09 -8.29 -5.88
N LEU A 103 -1.43 -9.29 -6.46
CA LEU A 103 -0.81 -9.20 -7.79
C LEU A 103 -1.82 -9.69 -8.84
N GLU A 104 -2.39 -8.75 -9.56
CA GLU A 104 -3.22 -9.08 -10.70
C GLU A 104 -2.36 -9.40 -11.93
N ALA A 105 -2.78 -10.39 -12.70
CA ALA A 105 -2.16 -10.69 -13.99
C ALA A 105 -2.50 -9.58 -15.00
N GLU A 106 -1.54 -8.76 -15.35
CA GLU A 106 -1.70 -7.67 -16.29
C GLU A 106 -0.82 -7.85 -17.53
N PRO A 107 -1.22 -7.29 -18.70
CA PRO A 107 -0.38 -7.32 -19.88
C PRO A 107 0.98 -6.65 -19.63
N THR A 108 2.05 -7.35 -19.94
CA THR A 108 3.45 -6.88 -19.75
C THR A 108 3.69 -5.51 -20.37
N ALA A 109 3.08 -5.24 -21.54
CA ALA A 109 3.18 -3.95 -22.22
C ALA A 109 2.55 -2.80 -21.43
N ALA A 110 1.43 -3.02 -20.73
CA ALA A 110 0.80 -2.01 -19.89
C ALA A 110 1.67 -1.67 -18.67
N ILE A 111 2.22 -2.70 -18.02
CA ILE A 111 3.16 -2.54 -16.91
C ILE A 111 4.41 -1.78 -17.35
N ALA A 112 5.00 -2.11 -18.50
CA ALA A 112 6.18 -1.43 -19.02
C ALA A 112 5.92 0.06 -19.28
N ARG A 113 4.76 0.42 -19.83
CA ARG A 113 4.35 1.82 -20.04
C ARG A 113 4.18 2.56 -18.72
N ARG A 114 3.48 1.97 -17.74
CA ARG A 114 3.34 2.59 -16.41
C ARG A 114 4.69 2.80 -15.72
N ARG A 115 5.63 1.86 -15.84
CA ARG A 115 7.00 2.02 -15.33
C ARG A 115 7.73 3.20 -15.97
N ALA A 116 7.64 3.36 -17.28
CA ALA A 116 8.23 4.50 -18.00
C ALA A 116 7.60 5.82 -17.54
N HIS A 117 6.27 5.88 -17.38
CA HIS A 117 5.57 7.06 -16.87
C HIS A 117 5.96 7.36 -15.41
N ALA A 118 6.04 6.33 -14.56
CA ALA A 118 6.46 6.47 -13.16
C ALA A 118 7.90 7.02 -13.06
N GLN A 119 8.83 6.52 -13.88
CA GLN A 119 10.19 7.04 -13.96
C GLN A 119 10.21 8.51 -14.40
N TYR A 120 9.39 8.86 -15.40
CA TYR A 120 9.26 10.24 -15.87
C TYR A 120 8.79 11.19 -14.75
N LEU A 121 7.77 10.78 -13.98
CA LEU A 121 7.23 11.53 -12.83
C LEU A 121 8.27 11.63 -11.71
N THR A 122 8.84 10.49 -11.30
CA THR A 122 9.82 10.42 -10.20
C THR A 122 11.03 11.33 -10.42
N ALA A 123 11.53 11.39 -11.66
CA ALA A 123 12.67 12.23 -12.00
C ALA A 123 12.36 13.75 -11.99
N ARG A 124 11.08 14.14 -11.99
CA ARG A 124 10.69 15.56 -12.20
C ARG A 124 9.85 16.16 -11.08
N LEU A 125 9.22 15.36 -10.26
CA LEU A 125 8.40 15.84 -9.14
C LEU A 125 9.30 16.40 -8.03
N LYS A 126 8.88 17.55 -7.48
CA LYS A 126 9.52 18.25 -6.36
C LYS A 126 8.51 18.51 -5.24
N GLY A 127 9.00 18.64 -4.01
CA GLY A 127 8.17 18.95 -2.83
C GLY A 127 7.36 17.78 -2.29
N VAL A 128 7.35 16.61 -2.96
CA VAL A 128 6.72 15.38 -2.49
C VAL A 128 7.75 14.25 -2.45
N ARG A 129 7.53 13.26 -1.60
CA ARG A 129 8.34 12.03 -1.60
C ARG A 129 7.74 11.06 -2.59
N THR A 130 8.48 10.75 -3.65
CA THR A 130 8.07 9.81 -4.70
C THR A 130 8.25 8.35 -4.25
N PRO A 131 7.47 7.40 -4.83
CA PRO A 131 7.64 5.99 -4.52
C PRO A 131 9.06 5.53 -4.85
N ARG A 132 9.63 4.72 -3.95
CA ARG A 132 10.93 4.08 -4.14
C ARG A 132 10.70 2.59 -4.29
N ALA A 133 11.03 2.03 -5.44
CA ALA A 133 11.06 0.59 -5.63
C ALA A 133 12.47 0.08 -5.35
N GLN A 134 12.63 -0.89 -4.45
CA GLN A 134 13.92 -1.55 -4.20
C GLN A 134 14.44 -2.21 -5.48
N ARG A 135 13.53 -2.76 -6.27
CA ARG A 135 13.76 -3.25 -7.63
C ARG A 135 12.72 -2.63 -8.56
N ALA A 136 13.07 -1.53 -9.20
CA ALA A 136 12.16 -0.80 -10.11
C ALA A 136 11.56 -1.70 -11.20
N ALA A 137 12.24 -2.77 -11.58
CA ALA A 137 11.79 -3.74 -12.57
C ALA A 137 10.65 -4.64 -12.09
N GLU A 138 10.37 -4.69 -10.79
CA GLU A 138 9.35 -5.58 -10.22
C GLU A 138 8.05 -4.81 -9.85
N HIS A 139 8.12 -3.49 -9.64
CA HIS A 139 6.94 -2.69 -9.29
C HIS A 139 5.98 -2.56 -10.47
N GLY A 140 4.73 -3.00 -10.31
CA GLY A 140 3.68 -2.92 -11.34
C GLY A 140 3.07 -1.53 -11.52
N TYR A 141 3.24 -0.63 -10.53
CA TYR A 141 2.65 0.71 -10.50
C TYR A 141 1.14 0.70 -10.78
N GLN A 142 0.39 -0.15 -10.10
CA GLN A 142 -1.08 -0.12 -10.13
C GLN A 142 -1.61 1.23 -9.63
N LYS A 143 -0.90 1.85 -8.67
CA LYS A 143 -1.07 3.25 -8.28
C LYS A 143 0.29 3.93 -8.14
N TYR A 144 0.37 5.21 -8.49
CA TYR A 144 1.54 6.03 -8.23
C TYR A 144 1.26 6.89 -7.00
N VAL A 145 1.73 6.44 -5.87
CA VAL A 145 1.46 7.07 -4.57
C VAL A 145 2.66 7.87 -4.12
N VAL A 146 2.46 9.16 -3.89
CA VAL A 146 3.46 10.05 -3.29
C VAL A 146 3.11 10.30 -1.83
N ARG A 147 4.11 10.63 -1.01
CA ARG A 147 3.87 11.19 0.33
C ARG A 147 4.03 12.71 0.28
N VAL A 148 3.04 13.39 0.80
CA VAL A 148 3.05 14.83 1.02
C VAL A 148 3.54 15.07 2.44
N PRO A 149 4.79 15.55 2.65
CA PRO A 149 5.31 15.76 3.99
C PRO A 149 4.51 16.85 4.70
N GLY A 150 3.89 16.51 5.79
CA GLY A 150 3.17 17.44 6.63
C GLY A 150 4.14 18.19 7.56
N ASN A 151 3.98 19.52 7.66
CA ASN A 151 4.67 20.35 8.63
C ASN A 151 3.96 20.33 9.99
N GLY A 152 3.56 19.13 10.46
CA GLY A 152 2.76 18.97 11.67
C GLY A 152 1.26 19.23 11.47
N ARG A 153 0.81 19.49 10.23
CA ARG A 153 -0.58 19.54 9.82
C ARG A 153 -0.78 18.63 8.60
N PRO A 154 -1.94 18.00 8.44
CA PRO A 154 -2.23 17.20 7.25
C PRO A 154 -2.42 18.11 6.03
N ASP A 155 -1.31 18.54 5.44
CA ASP A 155 -1.33 19.40 4.23
C ASP A 155 -1.72 18.62 2.97
N ARG A 156 -1.79 17.26 3.06
CA ARG A 156 -2.16 16.38 1.96
C ARG A 156 -3.49 16.75 1.32
N ASP A 157 -4.52 17.05 2.14
CA ASP A 157 -5.87 17.35 1.62
C ASP A 157 -5.93 18.73 0.96
N ALA A 158 -5.21 19.71 1.52
CA ALA A 158 -5.05 21.03 0.90
C ALA A 158 -4.30 20.92 -0.43
N PHE A 159 -3.22 20.15 -0.46
CA PHE A 159 -2.44 19.88 -1.66
C PHE A 159 -3.29 19.16 -2.72
N ALA A 160 -4.06 18.15 -2.34
CA ALA A 160 -4.98 17.44 -3.24
C ALA A 160 -6.07 18.35 -3.82
N ARG A 161 -6.66 19.23 -3.01
CA ARG A 161 -7.63 20.24 -3.51
C ARG A 161 -7.00 21.18 -4.52
N ALA A 162 -5.81 21.67 -4.24
CA ALA A 162 -5.08 22.56 -5.13
C ALA A 162 -4.64 21.89 -6.45
N LEU A 163 -4.30 20.61 -6.43
CA LEU A 163 -4.01 19.81 -7.63
C LEU A 163 -5.27 19.61 -8.49
N ARG A 164 -6.39 19.23 -7.86
CA ARG A 164 -7.67 19.06 -8.57
C ARG A 164 -8.13 20.35 -9.23
N ALA A 165 -7.96 21.50 -8.57
CA ALA A 165 -8.25 22.82 -9.15
C ALA A 165 -7.39 23.13 -10.39
N ARG A 166 -6.24 22.42 -10.57
CA ARG A 166 -5.38 22.52 -11.75
C ARG A 166 -5.61 21.40 -12.77
N GLY A 167 -6.69 20.64 -12.62
CA GLY A 167 -7.07 19.56 -13.52
C GLY A 167 -6.21 18.31 -13.38
N VAL A 168 -5.59 18.08 -12.21
CA VAL A 168 -4.91 16.83 -11.86
C VAL A 168 -5.83 16.05 -10.92
N ASP A 169 -6.42 14.97 -11.42
CA ASP A 169 -7.23 14.07 -10.61
C ASP A 169 -6.33 13.27 -9.66
N CYS A 170 -6.59 13.40 -8.37
CA CYS A 170 -5.79 12.75 -7.33
C CYS A 170 -6.66 12.49 -6.10
N GLN A 171 -6.34 11.41 -5.39
CA GLN A 171 -7.10 11.01 -4.20
C GLN A 171 -6.20 10.34 -3.16
N ALA A 172 -6.60 10.40 -1.89
CA ALA A 172 -5.99 9.58 -0.86
C ALA A 172 -6.26 8.10 -1.14
N PRO A 173 -5.24 7.24 -1.18
CA PRO A 173 -5.44 5.81 -1.42
C PRO A 173 -6.26 5.15 -0.31
N LEU A 174 -6.03 5.58 0.93
CA LEU A 174 -6.72 5.15 2.12
C LEU A 174 -6.85 6.32 3.09
N LEU A 175 -8.05 6.56 3.61
CA LEU A 175 -8.32 7.64 4.58
C LEU A 175 -8.23 7.15 6.03
N THR A 176 -8.66 5.92 6.27
CA THR A 176 -8.72 5.34 7.61
C THR A 176 -8.10 3.95 7.57
N PRO A 177 -7.11 3.66 8.41
CA PRO A 177 -6.53 2.32 8.47
C PRO A 177 -7.55 1.30 8.96
N VAL A 178 -7.42 0.04 8.52
CA VAL A 178 -8.40 -1.02 8.78
C VAL A 178 -8.64 -1.21 10.27
N HIS A 179 -7.59 -1.19 11.11
CA HIS A 179 -7.71 -1.36 12.56
C HIS A 179 -8.49 -0.24 13.28
N ARG A 180 -8.73 0.90 12.60
CA ARG A 180 -9.55 2.02 13.11
C ARG A 180 -10.93 2.09 12.47
N SER A 181 -11.20 1.25 11.47
CA SER A 181 -12.52 1.18 10.84
C SER A 181 -13.57 0.65 11.83
N ALA A 182 -14.85 0.94 11.58
CA ALA A 182 -15.93 0.51 12.47
C ALA A 182 -16.00 -1.02 12.63
N ALA A 183 -15.70 -1.78 11.57
CA ALA A 183 -15.76 -3.24 11.57
C ALA A 183 -14.61 -3.91 12.35
N PHE A 184 -13.43 -3.26 12.43
CA PHE A 184 -12.20 -3.86 12.95
C PHE A 184 -11.55 -3.05 14.06
N ARG A 185 -12.32 -2.18 14.74
CA ARG A 185 -11.76 -1.27 15.73
C ARG A 185 -10.94 -1.98 16.81
N ARG A 186 -9.65 -1.63 16.86
CA ARG A 186 -8.69 -2.07 17.87
C ARG A 186 -7.94 -0.85 18.44
N GLU A 187 -7.70 -0.85 19.73
CA GLU A 187 -6.78 0.12 20.38
C GLU A 187 -5.33 -0.31 20.14
N LEU A 188 -4.90 -0.15 18.91
CA LEU A 188 -3.58 -0.51 18.40
C LEU A 188 -2.95 0.73 17.76
N ARG A 189 -1.66 0.94 17.99
CA ARG A 189 -0.90 2.00 17.31
C ARG A 189 0.00 1.39 16.25
N LEU A 190 -0.30 1.69 15.01
CA LEU A 190 0.50 1.34 13.84
C LEU A 190 1.01 2.63 13.19
N ALA A 191 2.16 3.09 13.68
CA ALA A 191 2.63 4.45 13.42
C ALA A 191 2.88 4.74 11.93
N GLU A 192 3.44 3.79 11.18
CA GLU A 192 3.71 3.98 9.76
C GLU A 192 2.43 3.87 8.92
N THR A 193 1.52 2.98 9.28
CA THR A 193 0.18 2.86 8.66
C THR A 193 -0.61 4.16 8.85
N GLU A 194 -0.66 4.68 10.07
CA GLU A 194 -1.39 5.92 10.39
C GLU A 194 -0.80 7.10 9.62
N ARG A 195 0.54 7.25 9.65
CA ARG A 195 1.24 8.27 8.89
C ARG A 195 1.01 8.13 7.38
N ALA A 196 0.98 6.89 6.86
CA ALA A 196 0.68 6.66 5.46
C ALA A 196 -0.73 7.11 5.08
N CYS A 197 -1.74 6.89 5.93
CA CYS A 197 -3.09 7.39 5.71
C CYS A 197 -3.15 8.92 5.68
N ASP A 198 -2.36 9.60 6.51
CA ASP A 198 -2.35 11.06 6.59
C ASP A 198 -1.58 11.72 5.43
N GLU A 199 -0.48 11.13 4.97
CA GLU A 199 0.45 11.73 4.03
C GLU A 199 0.25 11.28 2.58
N SER A 200 -0.36 10.12 2.32
CA SER A 200 -0.35 9.51 0.99
C SER A 200 -1.36 10.12 0.04
N LEU A 201 -0.93 10.34 -1.20
CA LEU A 201 -1.74 10.85 -2.30
C LEU A 201 -1.43 10.06 -3.58
N ALA A 202 -2.43 9.42 -4.16
CA ALA A 202 -2.33 8.79 -5.46
C ALA A 202 -2.46 9.84 -6.56
N LEU A 203 -1.43 9.94 -7.40
CA LEU A 203 -1.43 10.75 -8.61
C LEU A 203 -1.84 9.91 -9.80
N PRO A 204 -2.42 10.52 -10.86
CA PRO A 204 -2.83 9.78 -12.04
C PRO A 204 -1.61 9.14 -12.72
N LEU A 205 -1.75 7.84 -12.97
CA LEU A 205 -0.80 7.03 -13.71
C LEU A 205 -1.55 5.91 -14.44
N ALA A 206 -1.66 6.00 -15.75
CA ALA A 206 -2.22 4.98 -16.60
C ALA A 206 -1.27 4.65 -17.76
N ALA A 207 -1.43 3.47 -18.36
CA ALA A 207 -0.55 3.02 -19.44
C ALA A 207 -0.74 3.81 -20.75
N ASP A 208 -1.89 4.46 -20.92
CA ASP A 208 -2.28 5.24 -22.10
C ASP A 208 -2.10 6.75 -21.93
N MET A 209 -1.57 7.20 -20.78
CA MET A 209 -1.31 8.63 -20.56
C MET A 209 -0.39 9.21 -21.63
N THR A 210 -0.80 10.38 -22.11
CA THR A 210 0.01 11.17 -23.04
C THR A 210 1.11 11.95 -22.32
N ARG A 211 2.13 12.33 -23.08
CA ARG A 211 3.20 13.20 -22.55
C ARG A 211 2.68 14.54 -22.01
N ARG A 212 1.62 15.08 -22.60
CA ARG A 212 0.97 16.32 -22.15
C ARG A 212 0.33 16.17 -20.78
N GLU A 213 -0.32 15.05 -20.52
CA GLU A 213 -0.91 14.75 -19.21
C GLU A 213 0.15 14.56 -18.14
N LEU A 214 1.22 13.82 -18.43
CA LEU A 214 2.36 13.68 -17.53
C LEU A 214 3.00 15.04 -17.20
N GLN A 215 3.18 15.90 -18.20
CA GLN A 215 3.70 17.27 -18.01
C GLN A 215 2.77 18.11 -17.15
N ARG A 216 1.44 17.98 -17.30
CA ARG A 216 0.46 18.67 -16.45
C ARG A 216 0.60 18.27 -15.00
N VAL A 217 0.71 16.96 -14.70
CA VAL A 217 0.94 16.47 -13.33
C VAL A 217 2.20 17.09 -12.74
N VAL A 218 3.32 17.04 -13.46
CA VAL A 218 4.60 17.60 -13.00
C VAL A 218 4.49 19.11 -12.76
N SER A 219 3.92 19.87 -13.70
CA SER A 219 3.80 21.31 -13.58
C SER A 219 2.92 21.73 -12.42
N ALA A 220 1.77 21.04 -12.23
CA ALA A 220 0.85 21.32 -11.14
C ALA A 220 1.47 21.01 -9.77
N CYS A 221 2.13 19.84 -9.63
CA CYS A 221 2.80 19.47 -8.38
C CYS A 221 3.95 20.43 -8.04
N ASN A 222 4.80 20.74 -9.00
CA ASN A 222 5.98 21.57 -8.75
C ASN A 222 5.62 23.03 -8.45
N ALA A 223 4.55 23.55 -9.05
CA ALA A 223 4.02 24.89 -8.73
C ALA A 223 3.51 24.98 -7.28
N LEU A 224 3.09 23.86 -6.68
CA LEU A 224 2.60 23.78 -5.31
C LEU A 224 3.69 23.30 -4.33
N GLY A 225 4.73 22.65 -4.83
CA GLY A 225 5.78 22.03 -4.01
C GLY A 225 6.54 23.01 -3.10
N GLY A 226 6.63 24.29 -3.49
CA GLY A 226 7.20 25.33 -2.65
C GLY A 226 6.39 25.65 -1.38
N LEU A 227 5.08 25.31 -1.37
CA LEU A 227 4.21 25.49 -0.21
C LEU A 227 4.38 24.38 0.84
N LEU A 228 5.05 23.29 0.47
CA LEU A 228 5.26 22.11 1.32
C LEU A 228 6.65 22.08 1.96
N GLN A 229 7.53 23.05 1.61
CA GLN A 229 8.83 23.17 2.27
C GLN A 229 8.64 23.83 3.63
N PRO A 230 9.29 23.33 4.72
CA PRO A 230 9.35 24.07 5.96
C PRO A 230 9.99 25.43 5.66
N ALA A 231 9.43 26.50 6.22
CA ALA A 231 10.10 27.77 6.28
C ALA A 231 11.44 27.55 6.99
N GLY A 232 12.55 27.76 6.27
CA GLY A 232 13.91 27.54 6.73
C GLY A 232 14.26 28.34 7.95
#